data_0e9b4a631b99d10a6df18bba1cecf713
#
_entry.id   0e9b4a631b99d10a6df18bba1cecf713
#
_cell.length_a   1.000
_cell.length_b   1.000
_cell.length_c   1.000
_cell.angle_alpha   90.00
_cell.angle_beta   90.00
_cell.angle_gamma   90.00
#
_symmetry.space_group_name_H-M   'P 1'
#
loop_
_entity.id
_entity.type
_entity.pdbx_description
1 polymer ?
#
loop_
_entity_poly.entity_id
_entity_poly.type
_entity_poly.pdbx_seq_one_letter_code
_entity_poly.pdbx_strand_id
1 'polypeptide(L)'
;MSAMSPEEQIAELTRGCAELLVESELLKKLKRGKPLVVKAGFDPTAPDLHLGHTVLINKLRRFQEFGHDVVFLIGDFTGLIGDPTGRNATRPPLTPAQIKANAETYERQVFKILDPAKTRIEFNSRWMSPMNAAGLIQLAAKHTVARMLERDDFSKRYKGGQPIAIHEFLYPLVQGYDSVALRADVELGGTDQKFNLLVGRQLQEQYAQEPQVVMTMPLLEGLDGVNKMSKSLGNYVGITDAPDEMFGKLMSISDELMWKYFDLLSFRSNSDLQLLKQQAIDGRNPRDIKFELAKEIVGRFHDQNAADTAHGQFISRFQRGQLPENMEEKTIHTDGKGIGLALLLKQIGFAPSTSAAVRLIEQGAVKVDGEKIVDARANLPVKTTYIVQTGKRNAAQVSLT
;
A
#
# COMPACT_ATOMS: atom_id res chain seq x y z
N MET A 1 -27.32 5.77 17.37
CA MET A 1 -26.52 4.57 17.67
C MET A 1 -25.92 4.77 19.05
N SER A 2 -25.99 3.77 19.95
CA SER A 2 -25.29 3.81 21.24
C SER A 2 -23.79 3.94 20.97
N ALA A 3 -23.11 4.82 21.72
CA ALA A 3 -21.66 4.94 21.61
C ALA A 3 -21.02 3.60 22.03
N MET A 4 -20.03 3.10 21.24
CA MET A 4 -19.30 1.88 21.58
C MET A 4 -18.61 2.02 22.94
N SER A 5 -18.63 0.97 23.73
CA SER A 5 -17.87 0.91 24.99
C SER A 5 -16.36 1.01 24.73
N PRO A 6 -15.55 1.44 25.72
CA PRO A 6 -14.10 1.45 25.58
C PRO A 6 -13.50 0.09 25.19
N GLU A 7 -14.05 -1.00 25.69
CA GLU A 7 -13.64 -2.36 25.37
C GLU A 7 -13.95 -2.75 23.91
N GLU A 8 -15.13 -2.39 23.42
CA GLU A 8 -15.50 -2.58 22.02
C GLU A 8 -14.64 -1.73 21.09
N GLN A 9 -14.33 -0.48 21.48
CA GLN A 9 -13.41 0.37 20.72
C GLN A 9 -12.02 -0.26 20.60
N ILE A 10 -11.46 -0.81 21.69
CA ILE A 10 -10.17 -1.50 21.67
C ILE A 10 -10.21 -2.68 20.69
N ALA A 11 -11.25 -3.50 20.73
CA ALA A 11 -11.38 -4.65 19.83
C ALA A 11 -11.35 -4.24 18.33
N GLU A 12 -11.97 -3.11 17.98
CA GLU A 12 -11.91 -2.57 16.61
C GLU A 12 -10.58 -1.86 16.31
N LEU A 13 -10.02 -1.14 17.27
CA LEU A 13 -8.76 -0.40 17.10
C LEU A 13 -7.54 -1.32 16.99
N THR A 14 -7.57 -2.48 17.66
CA THR A 14 -6.46 -3.45 17.62
C THR A 14 -6.47 -4.34 16.37
N ARG A 15 -7.55 -4.34 15.58
CA ARG A 15 -7.57 -5.11 14.34
C ARG A 15 -6.38 -4.76 13.43
N GLY A 16 -5.64 -5.77 13.00
CA GLY A 16 -4.49 -5.62 12.13
C GLY A 16 -3.28 -4.94 12.77
N CYS A 17 -3.31 -4.59 14.09
CA CYS A 17 -2.14 -4.13 14.80
C CYS A 17 -1.08 -5.23 14.90
N ALA A 18 0.18 -4.83 14.76
CA ALA A 18 1.30 -5.69 15.08
C ALA A 18 1.60 -5.66 16.59
N GLU A 19 1.61 -4.47 17.19
CA GLU A 19 1.85 -4.29 18.62
C GLU A 19 1.04 -3.10 19.16
N LEU A 20 0.56 -3.23 20.40
CA LEU A 20 -0.05 -2.15 21.20
C LEU A 20 0.68 -2.03 22.53
N LEU A 21 1.32 -0.92 22.79
CA LEU A 21 2.13 -0.62 23.96
C LEU A 21 1.58 0.64 24.66
N VAL A 22 0.77 0.57 25.69
CA VAL A 22 0.29 -0.58 26.47
C VAL A 22 -1.25 -0.59 26.40
N GLU A 23 -1.88 -1.73 26.19
CA GLU A 23 -3.36 -1.84 26.04
C GLU A 23 -4.11 -1.32 27.28
N SER A 24 -3.65 -1.65 28.49
CA SER A 24 -4.28 -1.18 29.72
C SER A 24 -4.25 0.34 29.88
N GLU A 25 -3.23 1.01 29.32
CA GLU A 25 -3.17 2.48 29.30
C GLU A 25 -4.15 3.06 28.29
N LEU A 26 -4.28 2.44 27.11
CA LEU A 26 -5.30 2.86 26.15
C LEU A 26 -6.70 2.74 26.74
N LEU A 27 -7.00 1.60 27.39
CA LEU A 27 -8.28 1.41 28.07
C LEU A 27 -8.52 2.49 29.13
N LYS A 28 -7.50 2.80 29.96
CA LYS A 28 -7.57 3.87 30.97
C LYS A 28 -7.86 5.22 30.34
N LYS A 29 -7.20 5.55 29.22
CA LYS A 29 -7.42 6.80 28.48
C LYS A 29 -8.83 6.87 27.90
N LEU A 30 -9.33 5.80 27.26
CA LEU A 30 -10.70 5.72 26.70
C LEU A 30 -11.79 5.87 27.79
N LYS A 31 -11.59 5.24 28.96
CA LYS A 31 -12.53 5.34 30.09
C LYS A 31 -12.69 6.74 30.68
N ARG A 32 -11.83 7.70 30.31
CA ARG A 32 -12.00 9.11 30.69
C ARG A 32 -13.17 9.77 29.96
N GLY A 33 -13.67 9.18 28.87
CA GLY A 33 -14.78 9.73 28.08
C GLY A 33 -14.44 11.05 27.37
N LYS A 34 -13.17 11.35 27.14
CA LYS A 34 -12.69 12.53 26.43
C LYS A 34 -12.02 12.12 25.11
N PRO A 35 -12.14 12.93 24.05
CA PRO A 35 -11.38 12.70 22.84
C PRO A 35 -9.87 12.57 23.13
N LEU A 36 -9.23 11.56 22.57
CA LEU A 36 -7.79 11.36 22.61
C LEU A 36 -7.14 12.09 21.44
N VAL A 37 -5.97 12.66 21.67
CA VAL A 37 -5.10 13.19 20.59
C VAL A 37 -4.34 12.03 19.98
N VAL A 38 -4.69 11.67 18.74
CA VAL A 38 -4.12 10.53 18.02
C VAL A 38 -3.34 11.04 16.81
N LYS A 39 -2.03 10.83 16.79
CA LYS A 39 -1.18 11.30 15.69
C LYS A 39 -0.56 10.16 14.88
N ALA A 40 -0.27 10.45 13.63
CA ALA A 40 0.67 9.72 12.80
C ALA A 40 1.50 10.71 11.97
N GLY A 41 2.82 10.53 11.95
CA GLY A 41 3.74 11.37 11.20
C GLY A 41 4.09 10.77 9.84
N PHE A 42 4.19 11.65 8.84
CA PHE A 42 4.54 11.28 7.46
C PHE A 42 5.54 12.30 6.91
N ASP A 43 6.73 11.83 6.59
CA ASP A 43 7.69 12.64 5.85
C ASP A 43 7.27 12.72 4.38
N PRO A 44 7.18 13.91 3.79
CA PRO A 44 6.72 14.10 2.42
C PRO A 44 7.81 13.74 1.40
N THR A 45 8.18 12.45 1.34
CA THR A 45 9.34 11.95 0.58
C THR A 45 9.05 11.66 -0.89
N ALA A 46 7.77 11.61 -1.27
CA ALA A 46 7.32 11.37 -2.64
C ALA A 46 5.95 12.04 -2.84
N PRO A 47 5.59 12.45 -4.07
CA PRO A 47 4.33 13.19 -4.30
C PRO A 47 3.07 12.34 -4.12
N ASP A 48 3.13 11.02 -4.29
CA ASP A 48 1.95 10.17 -4.29
C ASP A 48 2.01 9.09 -3.22
N LEU A 49 0.85 8.81 -2.63
CA LEU A 49 0.62 7.72 -1.70
C LEU A 49 0.25 6.43 -2.46
N HIS A 50 0.53 5.29 -1.84
CA HIS A 50 0.05 3.97 -2.26
C HIS A 50 -0.65 3.27 -1.09
N LEU A 51 -1.32 2.14 -1.33
CA LEU A 51 -2.11 1.46 -0.30
C LEU A 51 -1.32 1.12 0.98
N GLY A 52 0.00 0.93 0.89
CA GLY A 52 0.84 0.73 2.08
C GLY A 52 0.81 1.91 3.06
N HIS A 53 0.79 3.15 2.57
CA HIS A 53 0.66 4.33 3.42
C HIS A 53 -0.74 4.44 4.03
N THR A 54 -1.76 3.95 3.31
CA THR A 54 -3.14 4.06 3.76
C THR A 54 -3.46 3.16 4.95
N VAL A 55 -2.63 2.19 5.28
CA VAL A 55 -2.78 1.35 6.49
C VAL A 55 -2.87 2.21 7.74
N LEU A 56 -1.93 3.15 7.91
CA LEU A 56 -1.95 4.08 9.05
C LEU A 56 -3.10 5.09 8.96
N ILE A 57 -3.38 5.61 7.75
CA ILE A 57 -4.45 6.58 7.53
C ILE A 57 -5.82 5.95 7.80
N ASN A 58 -6.04 4.69 7.42
CA ASN A 58 -7.25 3.93 7.74
C ASN A 58 -7.41 3.73 9.26
N LYS A 59 -6.31 3.51 9.97
CA LYS A 59 -6.33 3.40 11.43
C LYS A 59 -6.68 4.74 12.07
N LEU A 60 -6.11 5.85 11.60
CA LEU A 60 -6.51 7.22 12.02
C LEU A 60 -8.00 7.45 11.80
N ARG A 61 -8.53 7.05 10.63
CA ARG A 61 -9.97 7.15 10.35
C ARG A 61 -10.81 6.41 11.38
N ARG A 62 -10.39 5.20 11.80
CA ARG A 62 -11.13 4.45 12.82
C ARG A 62 -11.19 5.20 14.16
N PHE A 63 -10.10 5.84 14.57
CA PHE A 63 -10.10 6.73 15.73
C PHE A 63 -11.04 7.95 15.53
N GLN A 64 -11.03 8.52 14.33
CA GLN A 64 -11.90 9.65 13.97
C GLN A 64 -13.40 9.28 14.04
N GLU A 65 -13.76 8.07 13.59
CA GLU A 65 -15.12 7.53 13.64
C GLU A 65 -15.61 7.36 15.10
N PHE A 66 -14.69 7.09 16.02
CA PHE A 66 -14.97 7.01 17.47
C PHE A 66 -14.95 8.36 18.17
N GLY A 67 -14.74 9.46 17.45
CA GLY A 67 -14.81 10.81 17.98
C GLY A 67 -13.51 11.32 18.60
N HIS A 68 -12.37 10.72 18.28
CA HIS A 68 -11.06 11.18 18.74
C HIS A 68 -10.49 12.29 17.84
N ASP A 69 -9.60 13.12 18.41
CA ASP A 69 -8.90 14.20 17.73
C ASP A 69 -7.72 13.66 16.91
N VAL A 70 -7.90 13.56 15.61
CA VAL A 70 -6.92 12.99 14.71
C VAL A 70 -5.99 14.05 14.16
N VAL A 71 -4.68 13.83 14.32
CA VAL A 71 -3.61 14.68 13.82
C VAL A 71 -2.83 13.93 12.73
N PHE A 72 -2.96 14.41 11.50
CA PHE A 72 -2.09 14.03 10.40
C PHE A 72 -0.89 14.97 10.41
N LEU A 73 0.26 14.47 10.86
CA LEU A 73 1.47 15.27 11.00
C LEU A 73 2.35 15.14 9.75
N ILE A 74 2.64 16.26 9.13
CA ILE A 74 3.59 16.35 8.03
C ILE A 74 4.96 16.68 8.59
N GLY A 75 5.91 15.77 8.37
CA GLY A 75 7.30 15.88 8.79
C GLY A 75 8.11 16.76 7.84
N ASP A 76 7.75 18.03 7.72
CA ASP A 76 8.46 18.97 6.84
C ASP A 76 9.84 19.37 7.39
N PHE A 77 10.02 19.36 8.70
CA PHE A 77 11.32 19.55 9.34
C PHE A 77 12.13 18.25 9.39
N THR A 78 11.51 17.13 9.77
CA THR A 78 12.18 15.82 9.76
C THR A 78 12.61 15.39 8.37
N GLY A 79 11.87 15.78 7.32
CA GLY A 79 12.25 15.59 5.93
C GLY A 79 13.57 16.26 5.53
N LEU A 80 13.98 17.33 6.22
CA LEU A 80 15.30 17.97 6.03
C LEU A 80 16.44 17.11 6.63
N ILE A 81 16.15 16.32 7.67
CA ILE A 81 17.11 15.39 8.28
C ILE A 81 17.20 14.11 7.44
N GLY A 82 16.05 13.59 7.05
CA GLY A 82 15.86 12.30 6.38
C GLY A 82 15.85 11.13 7.36
N ASP A 83 14.79 10.31 7.28
CA ASP A 83 14.63 9.13 8.14
C ASP A 83 15.71 8.08 7.85
N PRO A 84 16.59 7.75 8.83
CA PRO A 84 17.61 6.74 8.68
C PRO A 84 17.06 5.29 8.76
N THR A 85 15.77 5.10 9.09
CA THR A 85 15.16 3.78 9.33
C THR A 85 15.39 2.81 8.16
N GLY A 86 15.99 1.66 8.45
CA GLY A 86 16.21 0.57 7.49
C GLY A 86 17.16 0.91 6.36
N ARG A 87 18.05 1.90 6.52
CA ARG A 87 19.02 2.33 5.52
C ARG A 87 20.44 1.90 5.86
N ASN A 88 21.19 1.54 4.84
CA ASN A 88 22.61 1.22 4.97
C ASN A 88 23.53 2.44 4.75
N ALA A 89 22.94 3.58 4.34
CA ALA A 89 23.64 4.83 4.07
C ALA A 89 22.74 6.04 4.36
N THR A 90 23.33 7.18 4.66
CA THR A 90 22.64 8.46 4.87
C THR A 90 21.78 8.82 3.65
N ARG A 91 20.53 9.20 3.89
CA ARG A 91 19.62 9.64 2.85
C ARG A 91 19.95 11.09 2.45
N PRO A 92 19.98 11.42 1.16
CA PRO A 92 20.06 12.83 0.74
C PRO A 92 18.85 13.59 1.29
N PRO A 93 19.05 14.76 1.94
CA PRO A 93 17.96 15.57 2.43
C PRO A 93 17.14 16.14 1.25
N LEU A 94 15.83 16.31 1.45
CA LEU A 94 14.97 16.98 0.50
C LEU A 94 15.17 18.49 0.60
N THR A 95 14.96 19.19 -0.51
CA THR A 95 14.93 20.65 -0.50
C THR A 95 13.59 21.15 0.08
N PRO A 96 13.55 22.36 0.69
CA PRO A 96 12.30 22.94 1.19
C PRO A 96 11.20 23.04 0.12
N ALA A 97 11.57 23.31 -1.14
CA ALA A 97 10.62 23.39 -2.25
C ALA A 97 9.99 22.01 -2.56
N GLN A 98 10.80 20.94 -2.55
CA GLN A 98 10.30 19.56 -2.74
C GLN A 98 9.38 19.14 -1.59
N ILE A 99 9.76 19.44 -0.34
CA ILE A 99 8.96 19.15 0.85
C ILE A 99 7.59 19.83 0.74
N LYS A 100 7.57 21.14 0.40
CA LYS A 100 6.32 21.90 0.25
C LYS A 100 5.41 21.29 -0.83
N ALA A 101 5.94 21.04 -2.01
CA ALA A 101 5.17 20.46 -3.12
C ALA A 101 4.59 19.07 -2.77
N ASN A 102 5.37 18.22 -2.13
CA ASN A 102 4.92 16.91 -1.69
C ASN A 102 3.87 16.99 -0.57
N ALA A 103 4.03 17.92 0.38
CA ALA A 103 3.09 18.14 1.47
C ALA A 103 1.69 18.54 0.97
N GLU A 104 1.62 19.45 0.01
CA GLU A 104 0.36 19.87 -0.64
C GLU A 104 -0.35 18.68 -1.33
N THR A 105 0.42 17.75 -1.86
CA THR A 105 -0.12 16.53 -2.48
C THR A 105 -0.64 15.55 -1.43
N TYR A 106 0.08 15.37 -0.32
CA TYR A 106 -0.34 14.51 0.79
C TYR A 106 -1.66 14.98 1.40
N GLU A 107 -1.79 16.28 1.66
CA GLU A 107 -3.01 16.87 2.20
C GLU A 107 -4.24 16.55 1.34
N ARG A 108 -4.13 16.72 0.02
CA ARG A 108 -5.23 16.38 -0.91
C ARG A 108 -5.56 14.89 -0.93
N GLN A 109 -4.54 14.03 -0.83
CA GLN A 109 -4.72 12.58 -0.92
C GLN A 109 -5.26 11.98 0.38
N VAL A 110 -4.86 12.50 1.54
CA VAL A 110 -5.33 11.99 2.85
C VAL A 110 -6.82 12.24 3.04
N PHE A 111 -7.36 13.31 2.49
CA PHE A 111 -8.79 13.62 2.56
C PHE A 111 -9.69 12.74 1.67
N LYS A 112 -9.12 11.83 0.88
CA LYS A 112 -9.90 10.72 0.31
C LYS A 112 -10.28 9.66 1.35
N ILE A 113 -9.64 9.69 2.53
CA ILE A 113 -9.84 8.70 3.60
C ILE A 113 -10.36 9.38 4.87
N LEU A 114 -9.74 10.48 5.29
CA LEU A 114 -10.11 11.21 6.51
C LEU A 114 -11.12 12.30 6.22
N ASP A 115 -11.99 12.57 7.19
CA ASP A 115 -12.90 13.71 7.16
C ASP A 115 -12.12 15.01 7.42
N PRO A 116 -12.08 15.96 6.46
CA PRO A 116 -11.34 17.21 6.62
C PRO A 116 -11.80 18.04 7.84
N ALA A 117 -13.10 18.00 8.17
CA ALA A 117 -13.66 18.76 9.28
C ALA A 117 -13.24 18.23 10.66
N LYS A 118 -12.71 17.00 10.71
CA LYS A 118 -12.30 16.29 11.94
C LYS A 118 -10.83 15.93 11.95
N THR A 119 -10.04 16.47 11.03
CA THR A 119 -8.61 16.18 10.91
C THR A 119 -7.80 17.44 11.09
N ARG A 120 -6.87 17.44 12.03
CA ARG A 120 -5.87 18.48 12.12
C ARG A 120 -4.68 18.11 11.26
N ILE A 121 -4.35 18.96 10.30
CA ILE A 121 -3.06 18.90 9.58
C ILE A 121 -2.07 19.75 10.36
N GLU A 122 -0.97 19.15 10.80
CA GLU A 122 0.10 19.84 11.52
C GLU A 122 1.44 19.65 10.81
N PHE A 123 2.33 20.60 10.98
CA PHE A 123 3.68 20.59 10.42
C PHE A 123 4.68 20.70 11.56
N ASN A 124 5.67 19.82 11.63
CA ASN A 124 6.62 19.84 12.74
C ASN A 124 7.61 21.00 12.67
N SER A 125 7.75 21.68 11.54
CA SER A 125 8.44 22.96 11.45
C SER A 125 7.85 24.02 12.38
N ARG A 126 6.55 23.94 12.71
CA ARG A 126 5.85 24.91 13.57
C ARG A 126 6.49 25.05 14.96
N TRP A 127 7.00 23.97 15.54
CA TRP A 127 7.70 23.99 16.84
C TRP A 127 9.20 23.77 16.72
N MET A 128 9.68 23.16 15.64
CA MET A 128 11.10 22.94 15.45
C MET A 128 11.83 24.15 14.88
N SER A 129 11.25 24.89 13.94
CA SER A 129 11.90 26.09 13.36
C SER A 129 12.15 27.22 14.37
N PRO A 130 11.26 27.49 15.34
CA PRO A 130 11.53 28.46 16.42
C PRO A 130 12.52 27.95 17.46
N MET A 131 12.80 26.65 17.53
CA MET A 131 13.72 26.06 18.50
C MET A 131 15.15 26.54 18.19
N ASN A 132 15.75 27.28 19.09
CA ASN A 132 17.13 27.74 18.94
C ASN A 132 18.14 26.64 19.29
N ALA A 133 19.43 26.91 19.07
CA ALA A 133 20.50 25.95 19.33
C ALA A 133 20.50 25.44 20.79
N ALA A 134 20.22 26.30 21.77
CA ALA A 134 20.15 25.90 23.19
C ALA A 134 19.00 24.90 23.43
N GLY A 135 17.83 25.14 22.83
CA GLY A 135 16.70 24.22 22.88
C GLY A 135 17.01 22.86 22.24
N LEU A 136 17.69 22.84 21.11
CA LEU A 136 18.10 21.59 20.46
C LEU A 136 19.12 20.83 21.30
N ILE A 137 20.09 21.52 21.96
CA ILE A 137 21.05 20.90 22.90
C ILE A 137 20.28 20.28 24.07
N GLN A 138 19.31 21.02 24.65
CA GLN A 138 18.50 20.52 25.77
C GLN A 138 17.66 19.28 25.35
N LEU A 139 17.13 19.25 24.13
CA LEU A 139 16.44 18.09 23.59
C LEU A 139 17.41 16.91 23.43
N ALA A 140 18.58 17.14 22.82
CA ALA A 140 19.61 16.12 22.62
C ALA A 140 20.13 15.54 23.95
N ALA A 141 20.24 16.36 25.01
CA ALA A 141 20.67 15.93 26.33
C ALA A 141 19.70 14.95 27.02
N LYS A 142 18.48 14.81 26.54
CA LYS A 142 17.48 13.88 27.08
C LYS A 142 17.66 12.44 26.62
N HIS A 143 18.62 12.18 25.74
CA HIS A 143 18.87 10.83 25.21
C HIS A 143 20.37 10.57 25.10
N THR A 144 20.80 9.31 25.21
CA THR A 144 22.21 8.96 25.14
C THR A 144 22.55 8.28 23.81
N VAL A 145 23.83 8.40 23.40
CA VAL A 145 24.33 7.67 22.21
C VAL A 145 24.15 6.15 22.39
N ALA A 146 24.35 5.63 23.60
CA ALA A 146 24.16 4.21 23.91
C ALA A 146 22.70 3.76 23.57
N ARG A 147 21.71 4.57 23.95
CA ARG A 147 20.30 4.31 23.63
C ARG A 147 20.02 4.43 22.12
N MET A 148 20.61 5.42 21.43
CA MET A 148 20.48 5.51 19.97
C MET A 148 21.02 4.28 19.25
N LEU A 149 22.11 3.70 19.74
CA LEU A 149 22.73 2.49 19.19
C LEU A 149 21.92 1.20 19.47
N GLU A 150 20.87 1.24 20.29
CA GLU A 150 19.91 0.13 20.42
C GLU A 150 19.02 -0.03 19.18
N ARG A 151 18.89 1.02 18.37
CA ARG A 151 18.16 0.97 17.12
C ARG A 151 18.92 0.08 16.12
N ASP A 152 18.21 -0.88 15.52
CA ASP A 152 18.80 -1.99 14.77
C ASP A 152 19.72 -1.52 13.60
N ASP A 153 19.30 -0.52 12.83
CA ASP A 153 20.08 0.03 11.73
C ASP A 153 21.35 0.75 12.20
N PHE A 154 21.26 1.55 13.27
CA PHE A 154 22.43 2.19 13.88
C PHE A 154 23.38 1.14 14.47
N SER A 155 22.86 0.14 15.18
CA SER A 155 23.66 -0.95 15.73
C SER A 155 24.43 -1.70 14.65
N LYS A 156 23.76 -2.05 13.53
CA LYS A 156 24.37 -2.75 12.40
C LYS A 156 25.46 -1.91 11.74
N ARG A 157 25.17 -0.64 11.47
CA ARG A 157 26.14 0.28 10.85
C ARG A 157 27.34 0.52 11.75
N TYR A 158 27.12 0.76 13.04
CA TYR A 158 28.20 0.94 14.00
C TYR A 158 29.12 -0.28 14.09
N LYS A 159 28.55 -1.48 14.28
CA LYS A 159 29.30 -2.75 14.33
C LYS A 159 30.01 -3.07 13.01
N GLY A 160 29.41 -2.69 11.89
CA GLY A 160 29.98 -2.87 10.56
C GLY A 160 30.96 -1.80 10.11
N GLY A 161 31.31 -0.83 10.99
CA GLY A 161 32.21 0.28 10.65
C GLY A 161 31.66 1.24 9.58
N GLN A 162 30.35 1.24 9.37
CA GLN A 162 29.70 2.12 8.41
C GLN A 162 29.45 3.51 9.04
N PRO A 163 29.60 4.60 8.28
CA PRO A 163 29.46 5.94 8.83
C PRO A 163 28.01 6.20 9.29
N ILE A 164 27.87 6.88 10.43
CA ILE A 164 26.61 7.42 10.94
C ILE A 164 26.83 8.91 11.15
N ALA A 165 26.10 9.75 10.45
CA ALA A 165 26.20 11.19 10.60
C ALA A 165 25.47 11.66 11.86
N ILE A 166 26.01 12.69 12.54
CA ILE A 166 25.45 13.19 13.82
C ILE A 166 23.97 13.60 13.68
N HIS A 167 23.59 14.22 12.56
CA HIS A 167 22.19 14.65 12.35
C HIS A 167 21.21 13.47 12.30
N GLU A 168 21.66 12.26 11.92
CA GLU A 168 20.80 11.07 11.90
C GLU A 168 20.33 10.68 13.33
N PHE A 169 21.14 10.94 14.36
CA PHE A 169 20.73 10.76 15.76
C PHE A 169 19.71 11.79 16.22
N LEU A 170 19.59 12.92 15.54
CA LEU A 170 18.58 13.93 15.86
C LEU A 170 17.19 13.53 15.34
N TYR A 171 17.11 12.72 14.30
CA TYR A 171 15.83 12.34 13.70
C TYR A 171 14.85 11.74 14.72
N PRO A 172 15.20 10.69 15.50
CA PRO A 172 14.29 10.12 16.50
C PRO A 172 13.89 11.12 17.59
N LEU A 173 14.77 12.06 17.93
CA LEU A 173 14.48 13.08 18.96
C LEU A 173 13.51 14.13 18.45
N VAL A 174 13.69 14.58 17.21
CA VAL A 174 12.78 15.55 16.56
C VAL A 174 11.40 14.94 16.39
N GLN A 175 11.32 13.71 15.85
CA GLN A 175 10.06 12.98 15.75
C GLN A 175 9.42 12.75 17.12
N GLY A 176 10.21 12.38 18.12
CA GLY A 176 9.72 12.17 19.49
C GLY A 176 9.21 13.47 20.13
N TYR A 177 9.83 14.61 19.83
CA TYR A 177 9.38 15.91 20.34
C TYR A 177 8.03 16.34 19.75
N ASP A 178 7.64 15.86 18.59
CA ASP A 178 6.30 16.04 18.02
C ASP A 178 5.21 15.57 19.00
N SER A 179 5.46 14.46 19.70
CA SER A 179 4.54 13.93 20.71
C SER A 179 4.42 14.84 21.92
N VAL A 180 5.52 15.46 22.30
CA VAL A 180 5.55 16.46 23.41
C VAL A 180 4.80 17.71 23.01
N ALA A 181 5.06 18.25 21.79
CA ALA A 181 4.45 19.47 21.28
C ALA A 181 2.93 19.33 21.12
N LEU A 182 2.48 18.18 20.62
CA LEU A 182 1.06 17.86 20.40
C LEU A 182 0.36 17.34 21.66
N ARG A 183 1.09 16.97 22.72
CA ARG A 183 0.55 16.25 23.88
C ARG A 183 -0.22 15.00 23.44
N ALA A 184 0.38 14.21 22.56
CA ALA A 184 -0.28 13.07 21.97
C ALA A 184 -0.65 12.01 23.02
N ASP A 185 -1.86 11.47 22.93
CA ASP A 185 -2.33 10.34 23.75
C ASP A 185 -2.01 9.00 23.10
N VAL A 186 -2.00 8.96 21.77
CA VAL A 186 -1.71 7.77 20.95
C VAL A 186 -0.85 8.18 19.76
N GLU A 187 0.18 7.41 19.48
CA GLU A 187 0.95 7.54 18.24
C GLU A 187 0.90 6.26 17.42
N LEU A 188 0.56 6.41 16.14
CA LEU A 188 0.54 5.33 15.17
C LEU A 188 1.79 5.36 14.29
N GLY A 189 2.37 4.19 14.00
CA GLY A 189 3.48 4.07 13.05
C GLY A 189 3.60 2.67 12.47
N GLY A 190 4.44 2.50 11.46
CA GLY A 190 4.85 1.18 10.99
C GLY A 190 5.69 0.44 12.03
N THR A 191 5.77 -0.88 11.94
CA THR A 191 6.65 -1.67 12.82
C THR A 191 8.12 -1.23 12.75
N ASP A 192 8.54 -0.68 11.62
CA ASP A 192 9.87 -0.12 11.39
C ASP A 192 10.11 1.20 12.15
N GLN A 193 9.04 1.88 12.59
CA GLN A 193 9.09 3.14 13.34
C GLN A 193 9.08 2.95 14.87
N LYS A 194 8.93 1.72 15.37
CA LYS A 194 8.72 1.42 16.80
C LYS A 194 9.72 2.15 17.71
N PHE A 195 11.01 2.16 17.35
CA PHE A 195 12.03 2.84 18.13
C PHE A 195 11.73 4.34 18.28
N ASN A 196 11.42 5.02 17.19
CA ASN A 196 11.13 6.45 17.20
C ASN A 196 9.87 6.78 18.02
N LEU A 197 8.83 5.93 17.92
CA LEU A 197 7.59 6.07 18.70
C LEU A 197 7.87 5.95 20.21
N LEU A 198 8.75 5.03 20.61
CA LEU A 198 9.16 4.86 22.00
C LEU A 198 10.00 6.03 22.51
N VAL A 199 10.83 6.64 21.68
CA VAL A 199 11.54 7.89 22.01
C VAL A 199 10.54 9.00 22.34
N GLY A 200 9.45 9.13 21.54
CA GLY A 200 8.37 10.09 21.82
C GLY A 200 7.74 9.88 23.19
N ARG A 201 7.43 8.64 23.54
CA ARG A 201 6.89 8.24 24.84
C ARG A 201 7.86 8.62 25.99
N GLN A 202 9.14 8.31 25.85
CA GLN A 202 10.17 8.64 26.85
C GLN A 202 10.36 10.16 27.02
N LEU A 203 10.33 10.91 25.90
CA LEU A 203 10.42 12.37 25.96
C LEU A 203 9.21 12.98 26.69
N GLN A 204 8.01 12.50 26.47
CA GLN A 204 6.83 12.98 27.21
C GLN A 204 7.01 12.82 28.72
N GLU A 205 7.50 11.68 29.19
CA GLU A 205 7.81 11.48 30.63
C GLU A 205 8.83 12.51 31.15
N GLN A 206 9.89 12.79 30.37
CA GLN A 206 10.91 13.77 30.73
C GLN A 206 10.43 15.22 30.66
N TYR A 207 9.35 15.48 29.96
CA TYR A 207 8.64 16.77 29.93
C TYR A 207 7.43 16.79 30.88
N ALA A 208 7.36 15.86 31.84
CA ALA A 208 6.28 15.74 32.82
C ALA A 208 4.89 15.66 32.21
N GLN A 209 4.78 14.99 31.07
CA GLN A 209 3.52 14.64 30.41
C GLN A 209 3.19 13.16 30.61
N GLU A 210 1.90 12.82 30.54
CA GLU A 210 1.49 11.42 30.50
C GLU A 210 1.97 10.77 29.19
N PRO A 211 2.64 9.61 29.27
CA PRO A 211 3.16 8.96 28.06
C PRO A 211 2.06 8.53 27.11
N GLN A 212 2.33 8.68 25.83
CA GLN A 212 1.45 8.18 24.77
C GLN A 212 1.41 6.66 24.71
N VAL A 213 0.31 6.12 24.25
CA VAL A 213 0.23 4.73 23.82
C VAL A 213 0.83 4.63 22.41
N VAL A 214 1.66 3.63 22.22
CA VAL A 214 2.28 3.33 20.91
C VAL A 214 1.54 2.18 20.25
N MET A 215 1.08 2.40 19.04
CA MET A 215 0.40 1.39 18.23
C MET A 215 1.15 1.21 16.90
N THR A 216 1.69 0.01 16.67
CA THR A 216 2.39 -0.27 15.41
C THR A 216 1.54 -1.10 14.47
N MET A 217 1.58 -0.74 13.19
CA MET A 217 0.93 -1.47 12.12
C MET A 217 1.98 -2.22 11.29
N PRO A 218 1.68 -3.44 10.82
CA PRO A 218 2.58 -4.15 9.93
C PRO A 218 2.77 -3.38 8.62
N LEU A 219 3.92 -3.56 8.00
CA LEU A 219 4.15 -3.08 6.65
C LEU A 219 3.31 -3.93 5.69
N LEU A 220 2.54 -3.27 4.81
CA LEU A 220 1.73 -3.96 3.82
C LEU A 220 2.64 -4.58 2.75
N GLU A 221 2.50 -5.89 2.51
CA GLU A 221 3.16 -6.54 1.39
C GLU A 221 2.59 -6.04 0.06
N GLY A 222 3.45 -5.91 -0.94
CA GLY A 222 3.05 -5.54 -2.30
C GLY A 222 2.39 -6.69 -3.05
N LEU A 223 2.16 -6.48 -4.35
CA LEU A 223 1.49 -7.45 -5.22
C LEU A 223 2.21 -8.79 -5.32
N ASP A 224 3.51 -8.82 -5.01
CA ASP A 224 4.34 -10.04 -4.96
C ASP A 224 4.07 -10.89 -3.70
N GLY A 225 3.39 -10.36 -2.69
CA GLY A 225 3.06 -11.05 -1.44
C GLY A 225 4.26 -11.34 -0.54
N VAL A 226 5.43 -10.78 -0.80
CA VAL A 226 6.68 -11.06 -0.08
C VAL A 226 7.32 -9.77 0.42
N ASN A 227 7.59 -8.84 -0.49
CA ASN A 227 8.25 -7.59 -0.15
C ASN A 227 7.23 -6.53 0.25
N LYS A 228 7.64 -5.61 1.15
CA LYS A 228 6.80 -4.46 1.46
C LYS A 228 6.42 -3.71 0.20
N MET A 229 5.19 -3.21 0.16
CA MET A 229 4.70 -2.39 -0.94
C MET A 229 5.59 -1.15 -1.13
N SER A 230 6.13 -0.99 -2.33
CA SER A 230 7.04 0.12 -2.66
C SER A 230 6.99 0.47 -4.13
N LYS A 231 7.05 1.76 -4.45
CA LYS A 231 7.19 2.25 -5.82
C LYS A 231 8.49 1.78 -6.48
N SER A 232 9.59 1.77 -5.73
CA SER A 232 10.90 1.35 -6.25
C SER A 232 10.97 -0.12 -6.63
N LEU A 233 10.10 -0.95 -6.04
CA LEU A 233 9.99 -2.37 -6.37
C LEU A 233 8.92 -2.66 -7.44
N GLY A 234 8.13 -1.66 -7.86
CA GLY A 234 7.06 -1.84 -8.83
C GLY A 234 5.89 -2.72 -8.37
N ASN A 235 5.84 -3.10 -7.08
CA ASN A 235 4.86 -4.02 -6.49
C ASN A 235 3.71 -3.29 -5.77
N TYR A 236 3.40 -2.06 -6.16
CA TYR A 236 2.46 -1.18 -5.44
C TYR A 236 1.14 -0.97 -6.19
N VAL A 237 0.13 -0.57 -5.41
CA VAL A 237 -1.13 0.00 -5.90
C VAL A 237 -1.17 1.46 -5.46
N GLY A 238 -1.13 2.38 -6.42
CA GLY A 238 -1.24 3.82 -6.17
C GLY A 238 -2.69 4.20 -5.87
N ILE A 239 -2.91 5.16 -4.97
CA ILE A 239 -4.28 5.65 -4.70
C ILE A 239 -4.80 6.58 -5.80
N THR A 240 -3.95 6.91 -6.76
CA THR A 240 -4.24 7.69 -7.97
C THR A 240 -4.22 6.84 -9.24
N ASP A 241 -3.98 5.53 -9.15
CA ASP A 241 -4.07 4.61 -10.29
C ASP A 241 -5.47 4.67 -10.91
N ALA A 242 -5.57 4.49 -12.21
CA ALA A 242 -6.87 4.40 -12.89
C ALA A 242 -7.74 3.27 -12.29
N PRO A 243 -9.08 3.40 -12.26
CA PRO A 243 -9.97 2.44 -11.60
C PRO A 243 -9.78 1.00 -12.07
N ASP A 244 -9.64 0.78 -13.37
CA ASP A 244 -9.45 -0.53 -13.98
C ASP A 244 -8.05 -1.11 -13.68
N GLU A 245 -7.01 -0.28 -13.65
CA GLU A 245 -5.66 -0.67 -13.25
C GLU A 245 -5.63 -1.06 -11.76
N MET A 246 -6.18 -0.21 -10.88
CA MET A 246 -6.29 -0.49 -9.45
C MET A 246 -7.04 -1.80 -9.20
N PHE A 247 -8.19 -1.98 -9.87
CA PHE A 247 -8.99 -3.20 -9.76
C PHE A 247 -8.21 -4.43 -10.21
N GLY A 248 -7.56 -4.36 -11.36
CA GLY A 248 -6.74 -5.45 -11.91
C GLY A 248 -5.58 -5.84 -10.99
N LYS A 249 -4.87 -4.87 -10.42
CA LYS A 249 -3.82 -5.09 -9.44
C LYS A 249 -4.35 -5.79 -8.18
N LEU A 250 -5.47 -5.35 -7.63
CA LEU A 250 -6.09 -5.97 -6.46
C LEU A 250 -6.57 -7.40 -6.74
N MET A 251 -7.04 -7.68 -7.95
CA MET A 251 -7.41 -9.04 -8.33
C MET A 251 -6.23 -9.98 -8.55
N SER A 252 -5.01 -9.46 -8.75
CA SER A 252 -3.80 -10.26 -8.96
C SER A 252 -3.17 -10.83 -7.69
N ILE A 253 -3.53 -10.31 -6.51
CA ILE A 253 -2.98 -10.79 -5.23
C ILE A 253 -3.44 -12.21 -4.91
N SER A 254 -2.67 -12.95 -4.11
CA SER A 254 -3.06 -14.27 -3.62
C SER A 254 -4.29 -14.20 -2.69
N ASP A 255 -4.97 -15.32 -2.50
CA ASP A 255 -6.12 -15.37 -1.59
C ASP A 255 -5.68 -15.19 -0.13
N GLU A 256 -4.46 -15.59 0.22
CA GLU A 256 -3.89 -15.35 1.55
C GLU A 256 -3.64 -13.85 1.78
N LEU A 257 -3.02 -13.17 0.80
CA LEU A 257 -2.76 -11.73 0.87
C LEU A 257 -4.06 -10.92 0.88
N MET A 258 -5.11 -11.39 0.21
CA MET A 258 -6.44 -10.78 0.24
C MET A 258 -6.95 -10.58 1.67
N TRP A 259 -6.79 -11.58 2.56
CA TRP A 259 -7.24 -11.47 3.95
C TRP A 259 -6.45 -10.43 4.74
N LYS A 260 -5.13 -10.34 4.51
CA LYS A 260 -4.31 -9.26 5.10
C LYS A 260 -4.78 -7.88 4.62
N TYR A 261 -5.11 -7.75 3.33
CA TYR A 261 -5.63 -6.50 2.79
C TYR A 261 -7.01 -6.16 3.38
N PHE A 262 -7.89 -7.12 3.60
CA PHE A 262 -9.13 -6.90 4.34
C PHE A 262 -8.86 -6.39 5.75
N ASP A 263 -7.99 -7.06 6.50
CA ASP A 263 -7.70 -6.70 7.89
C ASP A 263 -7.08 -5.28 8.00
N LEU A 264 -6.26 -4.84 7.04
CA LEU A 264 -5.51 -3.59 7.08
C LEU A 264 -6.16 -2.43 6.31
N LEU A 265 -6.92 -2.72 5.27
CA LEU A 265 -7.41 -1.70 4.34
C LEU A 265 -8.93 -1.56 4.34
N SER A 266 -9.71 -2.59 4.72
CA SER A 266 -11.17 -2.54 4.67
C SER A 266 -11.75 -1.71 5.80
N PHE A 267 -12.87 -1.00 5.50
CA PHE A 267 -13.65 -0.27 6.49
C PHE A 267 -14.76 -1.10 7.11
N ARG A 268 -14.92 -2.34 6.68
CA ARG A 268 -15.89 -3.29 7.26
C ARG A 268 -15.61 -3.51 8.75
N SER A 269 -16.63 -3.83 9.51
CA SER A 269 -16.49 -4.20 10.92
C SER A 269 -15.79 -5.56 11.09
N ASN A 270 -15.32 -5.84 12.30
CA ASN A 270 -14.76 -7.16 12.63
C ASN A 270 -15.79 -8.28 12.38
N SER A 271 -17.05 -8.05 12.70
CA SER A 271 -18.14 -9.02 12.48
C SER A 271 -18.36 -9.31 10.99
N ASP A 272 -18.31 -8.28 10.13
CA ASP A 272 -18.46 -8.46 8.68
C ASP A 272 -17.30 -9.28 8.10
N LEU A 273 -16.08 -9.04 8.56
CA LEU A 273 -14.91 -9.80 8.10
C LEU A 273 -14.96 -11.26 8.58
N GLN A 274 -15.43 -11.50 9.81
CA GLN A 274 -15.63 -12.87 10.28
C GLN A 274 -16.70 -13.60 9.45
N LEU A 275 -17.78 -12.92 9.08
CA LEU A 275 -18.80 -13.48 8.19
C LEU A 275 -18.22 -13.84 6.82
N LEU A 276 -17.41 -12.97 6.22
CA LEU A 276 -16.74 -13.27 4.94
C LEU A 276 -15.77 -14.46 5.05
N LYS A 277 -15.00 -14.54 6.14
CA LYS A 277 -14.10 -15.67 6.41
C LYS A 277 -14.89 -16.98 6.54
N GLN A 278 -16.03 -16.95 7.25
CA GLN A 278 -16.91 -18.12 7.37
C GLN A 278 -17.51 -18.52 6.01
N GLN A 279 -17.98 -17.57 5.22
CA GLN A 279 -18.49 -17.86 3.86
C GLN A 279 -17.44 -18.52 2.97
N ALA A 280 -16.16 -18.12 3.09
CA ALA A 280 -15.07 -18.79 2.34
C ALA A 280 -14.89 -20.26 2.80
N ILE A 281 -14.97 -20.52 4.09
CA ILE A 281 -14.91 -21.87 4.65
C ILE A 281 -16.11 -22.70 4.15
N ASP A 282 -17.29 -22.10 4.06
CA ASP A 282 -18.53 -22.73 3.60
C ASP A 282 -18.56 -22.91 2.05
N GLY A 283 -17.47 -22.60 1.36
CA GLY A 283 -17.29 -22.87 -0.07
C GLY A 283 -17.57 -21.71 -1.01
N ARG A 284 -17.79 -20.48 -0.49
CA ARG A 284 -17.84 -19.29 -1.35
C ARG A 284 -16.50 -19.09 -2.05
N ASN A 285 -16.53 -18.83 -3.37
CA ASN A 285 -15.32 -18.68 -4.16
C ASN A 285 -14.50 -17.46 -3.68
N PRO A 286 -13.21 -17.64 -3.31
CA PRO A 286 -12.34 -16.52 -2.87
C PRO A 286 -12.24 -15.39 -3.89
N ARG A 287 -12.33 -15.69 -5.19
CA ARG A 287 -12.39 -14.67 -6.25
C ARG A 287 -13.55 -13.69 -6.04
N ASP A 288 -14.72 -14.19 -5.66
CA ASP A 288 -15.92 -13.35 -5.50
C ASP A 288 -15.81 -12.49 -4.23
N ILE A 289 -15.13 -12.99 -3.20
CA ILE A 289 -14.77 -12.21 -2.01
C ILE A 289 -13.73 -11.14 -2.38
N LYS A 290 -12.75 -11.47 -3.23
CA LYS A 290 -11.74 -10.51 -3.72
C LYS A 290 -12.36 -9.38 -4.56
N PHE A 291 -13.42 -9.67 -5.32
CA PHE A 291 -14.20 -8.62 -5.99
C PHE A 291 -14.77 -7.61 -5.00
N GLU A 292 -15.25 -8.06 -3.83
CA GLU A 292 -15.76 -7.13 -2.82
C GLU A 292 -14.68 -6.22 -2.26
N LEU A 293 -13.47 -6.74 -2.00
CA LEU A 293 -12.32 -5.96 -1.59
C LEU A 293 -11.92 -4.94 -2.65
N ALA A 294 -11.79 -5.39 -3.91
CA ALA A 294 -11.39 -4.52 -5.02
C ALA A 294 -12.41 -3.40 -5.25
N LYS A 295 -13.72 -3.72 -5.21
CA LYS A 295 -14.79 -2.72 -5.34
C LYS A 295 -14.77 -1.72 -4.18
N GLU A 296 -14.55 -2.17 -2.94
CA GLU A 296 -14.46 -1.30 -1.78
C GLU A 296 -13.31 -0.30 -1.92
N ILE A 297 -12.11 -0.79 -2.32
CA ILE A 297 -10.93 0.05 -2.44
C ILE A 297 -11.06 1.02 -3.62
N VAL A 298 -11.46 0.55 -4.80
CA VAL A 298 -11.66 1.43 -5.97
C VAL A 298 -12.75 2.46 -5.69
N GLY A 299 -13.87 2.06 -5.08
CA GLY A 299 -14.97 2.98 -4.72
C GLY A 299 -14.53 4.07 -3.75
N ARG A 300 -13.58 3.77 -2.85
CA ARG A 300 -13.02 4.74 -1.90
C ARG A 300 -12.19 5.82 -2.57
N PHE A 301 -11.35 5.47 -3.53
CA PHE A 301 -10.41 6.41 -4.16
C PHE A 301 -10.97 7.11 -5.39
N HIS A 302 -12.01 6.56 -5.98
CA HIS A 302 -12.74 7.13 -7.10
C HIS A 302 -14.22 7.34 -6.71
N ASP A 303 -15.10 6.44 -7.13
CA ASP A 303 -16.50 6.37 -6.70
C ASP A 303 -17.07 4.96 -6.97
N GLN A 304 -18.29 4.71 -6.50
CA GLN A 304 -18.95 3.41 -6.66
C GLN A 304 -19.20 3.05 -8.13
N ASN A 305 -19.52 4.02 -8.97
CA ASN A 305 -19.76 3.79 -10.40
C ASN A 305 -18.47 3.36 -11.12
N ALA A 306 -17.34 4.00 -10.79
CA ALA A 306 -16.03 3.60 -11.30
C ALA A 306 -15.66 2.17 -10.86
N ALA A 307 -15.96 1.79 -9.60
CA ALA A 307 -15.73 0.45 -9.09
C ALA A 307 -16.57 -0.60 -9.83
N ASP A 308 -17.85 -0.32 -10.06
CA ASP A 308 -18.76 -1.22 -10.77
C ASP A 308 -18.39 -1.35 -12.26
N THR A 309 -17.94 -0.25 -12.87
CA THR A 309 -17.45 -0.24 -14.26
C THR A 309 -16.17 -1.08 -14.39
N ALA A 310 -15.19 -0.86 -13.50
CA ALA A 310 -13.93 -1.62 -13.48
C ALA A 310 -14.19 -3.13 -13.26
N HIS A 311 -15.13 -3.49 -12.37
CA HIS A 311 -15.55 -4.86 -12.17
C HIS A 311 -16.16 -5.47 -13.43
N GLY A 312 -17.09 -4.77 -14.09
CA GLY A 312 -17.72 -5.22 -15.33
C GLY A 312 -16.70 -5.43 -16.45
N GLN A 313 -15.77 -4.51 -16.63
CA GLN A 313 -14.66 -4.62 -17.59
C GLN A 313 -13.75 -5.81 -17.26
N PHE A 314 -13.39 -6.00 -15.98
CA PHE A 314 -12.59 -7.14 -15.56
C PHE A 314 -13.26 -8.47 -15.88
N ILE A 315 -14.57 -8.63 -15.59
CA ILE A 315 -15.32 -9.83 -15.93
C ILE A 315 -15.36 -10.05 -17.45
N SER A 316 -15.64 -8.99 -18.21
CA SER A 316 -15.69 -9.06 -19.66
C SER A 316 -14.36 -9.49 -20.27
N ARG A 317 -13.26 -8.92 -19.78
CA ARG A 317 -11.89 -9.21 -20.25
C ARG A 317 -11.45 -10.64 -19.89
N PHE A 318 -11.71 -11.12 -18.68
CA PHE A 318 -11.13 -12.36 -18.16
C PHE A 318 -12.08 -13.57 -18.21
N GLN A 319 -13.40 -13.38 -18.11
CA GLN A 319 -14.36 -14.49 -18.16
C GLN A 319 -14.87 -14.77 -19.57
N ARG A 320 -15.06 -13.74 -20.38
CA ARG A 320 -15.56 -13.90 -21.77
C ARG A 320 -14.45 -14.12 -22.78
N GLY A 321 -13.18 -14.15 -22.37
CA GLY A 321 -12.04 -14.29 -23.27
C GLY A 321 -11.91 -13.11 -24.22
N GLN A 322 -12.40 -11.91 -23.84
CA GLN A 322 -12.19 -10.71 -24.63
C GLN A 322 -10.70 -10.38 -24.66
N LEU A 323 -10.25 -10.08 -25.85
CA LEU A 323 -8.87 -9.83 -26.20
C LEU A 323 -8.38 -8.50 -25.58
N PRO A 324 -7.08 -8.34 -25.28
CA PRO A 324 -6.52 -7.06 -24.85
C PRO A 324 -6.84 -5.96 -25.86
N GLU A 325 -7.19 -4.76 -25.39
CA GLU A 325 -7.45 -3.60 -26.27
C GLU A 325 -6.22 -3.19 -27.11
N ASN A 326 -5.01 -3.49 -26.63
CA ASN A 326 -3.74 -3.27 -27.32
C ASN A 326 -3.13 -4.61 -27.77
N MET A 327 -3.74 -5.27 -28.73
CA MET A 327 -3.13 -6.44 -29.37
C MET A 327 -2.00 -6.02 -30.32
N GLU A 328 -0.90 -6.76 -30.31
CA GLU A 328 0.11 -6.58 -31.36
C GLU A 328 -0.47 -6.89 -32.73
N GLU A 329 -0.33 -5.95 -33.65
CA GLU A 329 -0.67 -6.19 -35.05
C GLU A 329 0.56 -6.77 -35.77
N LYS A 330 0.38 -7.92 -36.43
CA LYS A 330 1.46 -8.59 -37.17
C LYS A 330 0.99 -8.89 -38.59
N THR A 331 1.79 -8.50 -39.56
CA THR A 331 1.56 -8.85 -40.96
C THR A 331 2.49 -9.99 -41.35
N ILE A 332 1.95 -11.07 -41.85
CA ILE A 332 2.68 -12.26 -42.34
C ILE A 332 2.46 -12.41 -43.82
N HIS A 333 3.50 -12.35 -44.60
CA HIS A 333 3.47 -12.57 -46.02
C HIS A 333 3.41 -14.07 -46.33
N THR A 334 2.44 -14.45 -47.16
CA THR A 334 2.22 -15.82 -47.62
C THR A 334 2.19 -15.86 -49.15
N ASP A 335 2.54 -16.97 -49.75
CA ASP A 335 2.49 -17.13 -51.21
C ASP A 335 1.06 -17.33 -51.78
N GLY A 336 0.06 -16.73 -51.11
CA GLY A 336 -1.35 -16.84 -51.54
C GLY A 336 -2.04 -18.19 -51.23
N LYS A 337 -1.33 -19.13 -50.57
CA LYS A 337 -1.85 -20.48 -50.25
C LYS A 337 -2.30 -20.65 -48.80
N GLY A 338 -2.26 -19.58 -48.01
CA GLY A 338 -2.48 -19.66 -46.58
C GLY A 338 -1.25 -20.16 -45.82
N ILE A 339 -1.39 -20.32 -44.48
CA ILE A 339 -0.28 -20.71 -43.61
C ILE A 339 -0.73 -21.76 -42.58
N GLY A 340 0.10 -22.79 -42.37
CA GLY A 340 -0.14 -23.74 -41.29
C GLY A 340 -0.07 -23.10 -39.93
N LEU A 341 -1.08 -23.36 -39.07
CA LEU A 341 -1.21 -22.69 -37.75
C LEU A 341 0.04 -22.86 -36.89
N ALA A 342 0.70 -24.03 -36.90
CA ALA A 342 1.93 -24.25 -36.14
C ALA A 342 3.08 -23.36 -36.62
N LEU A 343 3.20 -23.12 -37.91
CA LEU A 343 4.20 -22.24 -38.49
C LEU A 343 3.89 -20.77 -38.14
N LEU A 344 2.62 -20.39 -38.24
CA LEU A 344 2.16 -19.05 -37.85
C LEU A 344 2.51 -18.74 -36.41
N LEU A 345 2.20 -19.64 -35.45
CA LEU A 345 2.50 -19.46 -34.03
C LEU A 345 4.00 -19.24 -33.76
N LYS A 346 4.85 -19.92 -34.51
CA LYS A 346 6.31 -19.69 -34.43
C LYS A 346 6.68 -18.30 -34.97
N GLN A 347 6.13 -17.91 -36.13
CA GLN A 347 6.47 -16.63 -36.77
C GLN A 347 6.01 -15.41 -35.95
N ILE A 348 4.85 -15.50 -35.30
CA ILE A 348 4.37 -14.43 -34.42
C ILE A 348 5.01 -14.45 -33.02
N GLY A 349 5.89 -15.43 -32.73
CA GLY A 349 6.60 -15.51 -31.45
C GLY A 349 5.82 -16.15 -30.31
N PHE A 350 4.70 -16.81 -30.59
CA PHE A 350 3.86 -17.48 -29.58
C PHE A 350 4.34 -18.90 -29.24
N ALA A 351 5.24 -19.42 -30.05
CA ALA A 351 5.95 -20.67 -29.79
C ALA A 351 7.42 -20.58 -30.23
N PRO A 352 8.37 -21.16 -29.49
CA PRO A 352 9.78 -21.12 -29.84
C PRO A 352 10.13 -21.98 -31.08
N SER A 353 9.28 -22.95 -31.39
CA SER A 353 9.44 -23.85 -32.56
C SER A 353 8.08 -24.36 -33.04
N THR A 354 8.04 -24.86 -34.28
CA THR A 354 6.83 -25.50 -34.84
C THR A 354 6.41 -26.74 -34.03
N SER A 355 7.37 -27.51 -33.52
CA SER A 355 7.05 -28.67 -32.65
C SER A 355 6.43 -28.24 -31.31
N ALA A 356 6.86 -27.12 -30.73
CA ALA A 356 6.24 -26.55 -29.54
C ALA A 356 4.84 -26.02 -29.86
N ALA A 357 4.66 -25.40 -31.02
CA ALA A 357 3.35 -24.92 -31.50
C ALA A 357 2.36 -26.08 -31.68
N VAL A 358 2.77 -27.19 -32.29
CA VAL A 358 1.95 -28.39 -32.43
C VAL A 358 1.44 -28.90 -31.09
N ARG A 359 2.32 -28.99 -30.07
CA ARG A 359 1.91 -29.41 -28.72
C ARG A 359 0.87 -28.46 -28.11
N LEU A 360 1.03 -27.14 -28.29
CA LEU A 360 0.06 -26.15 -27.80
C LEU A 360 -1.31 -26.32 -28.49
N ILE A 361 -1.33 -26.63 -29.79
CA ILE A 361 -2.55 -26.88 -30.53
C ILE A 361 -3.24 -28.15 -30.03
N GLU A 362 -2.51 -29.27 -29.93
CA GLU A 362 -3.02 -30.56 -29.47
C GLU A 362 -3.55 -30.49 -28.02
N GLN A 363 -2.89 -29.71 -27.15
CA GLN A 363 -3.35 -29.44 -25.79
C GLN A 363 -4.58 -28.52 -25.74
N GLY A 364 -5.00 -27.99 -26.90
CA GLY A 364 -6.13 -27.08 -27.00
C GLY A 364 -5.90 -25.73 -26.34
N ALA A 365 -4.65 -25.28 -26.28
CA ALA A 365 -4.25 -23.99 -25.74
C ALA A 365 -4.33 -22.86 -26.77
N VAL A 366 -4.68 -23.16 -28.03
CA VAL A 366 -4.72 -22.23 -29.16
C VAL A 366 -6.17 -21.92 -29.54
N LYS A 367 -6.48 -20.63 -29.75
CA LYS A 367 -7.72 -20.17 -30.33
C LYS A 367 -7.45 -19.28 -31.54
N VAL A 368 -8.29 -19.39 -32.55
CA VAL A 368 -8.31 -18.53 -33.76
C VAL A 368 -9.72 -17.96 -33.89
N ASP A 369 -9.86 -16.64 -33.95
CA ASP A 369 -11.13 -15.91 -33.98
C ASP A 369 -12.09 -16.35 -32.83
N GLY A 370 -11.55 -16.72 -31.68
CA GLY A 370 -12.31 -17.20 -30.53
C GLY A 370 -12.59 -18.69 -30.48
N GLU A 371 -12.44 -19.41 -31.60
CA GLU A 371 -12.62 -20.86 -31.67
C GLU A 371 -11.35 -21.62 -31.25
N LYS A 372 -11.56 -22.64 -30.45
CA LYS A 372 -10.48 -23.52 -29.99
C LYS A 372 -10.07 -24.47 -31.13
N ILE A 373 -8.78 -24.41 -31.53
CA ILE A 373 -8.21 -25.29 -32.53
C ILE A 373 -7.40 -26.40 -31.87
N VAL A 374 -7.68 -27.64 -32.22
CA VAL A 374 -6.98 -28.84 -31.73
C VAL A 374 -6.32 -29.67 -32.85
N ASP A 375 -6.61 -29.33 -34.10
CA ASP A 375 -5.98 -29.98 -35.24
C ASP A 375 -4.62 -29.32 -35.52
N ALA A 376 -3.54 -30.06 -35.27
CA ALA A 376 -2.17 -29.62 -35.54
C ALA A 376 -1.86 -29.35 -37.02
N ARG A 377 -2.69 -29.85 -37.92
CA ARG A 377 -2.60 -29.66 -39.40
C ARG A 377 -3.46 -28.50 -39.89
N ALA A 378 -4.14 -27.78 -39.00
CA ALA A 378 -4.95 -26.65 -39.36
C ALA A 378 -4.18 -25.66 -40.22
N ASN A 379 -4.75 -25.27 -41.36
CA ASN A 379 -4.20 -24.27 -42.26
C ASN A 379 -5.16 -23.07 -42.31
N LEU A 380 -4.63 -21.88 -42.10
CA LEU A 380 -5.38 -20.65 -42.16
C LEU A 380 -5.31 -20.09 -43.61
N PRO A 381 -6.41 -19.96 -44.31
CA PRO A 381 -6.44 -19.36 -45.65
C PRO A 381 -6.06 -17.88 -45.61
N VAL A 382 -5.67 -17.30 -46.70
CA VAL A 382 -5.43 -15.87 -46.83
C VAL A 382 -6.73 -15.12 -46.52
N LYS A 383 -6.73 -14.36 -45.45
CA LYS A 383 -7.83 -13.53 -44.99
C LYS A 383 -7.25 -12.23 -44.47
N THR A 384 -8.00 -11.15 -44.54
CA THR A 384 -7.53 -9.82 -44.15
C THR A 384 -7.02 -9.76 -42.74
N THR A 385 -7.61 -10.51 -41.78
CA THR A 385 -7.22 -10.47 -40.39
C THR A 385 -7.71 -11.70 -39.62
N TYR A 386 -6.84 -12.25 -38.75
CA TYR A 386 -7.16 -13.29 -37.78
C TYR A 386 -6.79 -12.79 -36.37
N ILE A 387 -7.56 -13.20 -35.39
CA ILE A 387 -7.18 -13.06 -33.97
C ILE A 387 -6.66 -14.39 -33.49
N VAL A 388 -5.35 -14.45 -33.26
CA VAL A 388 -4.67 -15.66 -32.77
C VAL A 388 -4.33 -15.50 -31.28
N GLN A 389 -4.73 -16.49 -30.49
CA GLN A 389 -4.49 -16.48 -29.04
C GLN A 389 -3.85 -17.80 -28.58
N THR A 390 -2.86 -17.71 -27.68
CA THR A 390 -2.29 -18.88 -26.98
C THR A 390 -2.30 -18.68 -25.47
N GLY A 391 -2.97 -19.58 -24.75
CA GLY A 391 -3.16 -19.46 -23.33
C GLY A 391 -3.96 -18.20 -22.96
N LYS A 392 -3.68 -17.64 -21.76
CA LYS A 392 -4.41 -16.48 -21.21
C LYS A 392 -3.73 -15.12 -21.50
N ARG A 393 -2.46 -15.12 -21.94
CA ARG A 393 -1.65 -13.89 -21.99
C ARG A 393 -1.25 -13.45 -23.39
N ASN A 394 -1.16 -14.35 -24.32
CA ASN A 394 -0.68 -14.03 -25.68
C ASN A 394 -1.86 -13.93 -26.65
N ALA A 395 -2.07 -12.77 -27.21
CA ALA A 395 -3.03 -12.52 -28.28
C ALA A 395 -2.43 -11.52 -29.28
N ALA A 396 -2.64 -11.77 -30.58
CA ALA A 396 -2.21 -10.89 -31.65
C ALA A 396 -3.25 -10.85 -32.76
N GLN A 397 -3.36 -9.70 -33.39
CA GLN A 397 -4.11 -9.52 -34.64
C GLN A 397 -3.15 -9.77 -35.81
N VAL A 398 -3.44 -10.78 -36.61
CA VAL A 398 -2.55 -11.24 -37.68
C VAL A 398 -3.20 -11.07 -39.03
N SER A 399 -2.59 -10.28 -39.89
CA SER A 399 -3.00 -10.13 -41.31
C SER A 399 -2.12 -11.04 -42.18
N LEU A 400 -2.76 -11.87 -43.00
CA LEU A 400 -2.08 -12.71 -43.97
C LEU A 400 -2.17 -12.04 -45.36
N THR A 401 -1.01 -11.73 -45.95
CA THR A 401 -0.90 -11.06 -47.25
C THR A 401 -0.09 -11.86 -48.24
#